data_e7cbe6d636310cc2fcd76df6923e3ab9
#
_entry.id   e7cbe6d636310cc2fcd76df6923e3ab9
#
_cell.length_a   1.000
_cell.length_b   1.000
_cell.length_c   1.000
_cell.angle_alpha   90.00
_cell.angle_beta   90.00
_cell.angle_gamma   90.00
#
_symmetry.space_group_name_H-M   'P 1'
#
loop_
_entity.id
_entity.type
_entity.pdbx_description
1 polymer ?
#
loop_
_entity_poly.entity_id
_entity_poly.type
_entity_poly.pdbx_seq_one_letter_code
_entity_poly.pdbx_strand_id
1 'polypeptide(L)'
;QVKSIVKILARYQGETKLFIVPFGEIQKKISMNLEVPAKLRVVLYRRLMFRIAEKIAWFSKSKGLVTGESFGQVASQTLNNMVAIDNAVDMPVFRPLAGMDKADIINDSRVIGTHDISALPCTDTCSLFMPKSPEVSAKLREVEEAEMMLKDMQSWINESLEEKEIVK
;
A
#
# COMPACT_ATOMS: atom_id res chain seq x y z
N GLN A 1 4.71 15.76 -3.23
CA GLN A 1 5.27 15.30 -1.95
C GLN A 1 6.23 14.11 -2.14
N VAL A 2 5.78 12.94 -2.63
CA VAL A 2 6.59 11.71 -2.72
C VAL A 2 7.88 11.94 -3.51
N LYS A 3 7.84 12.59 -4.68
CA LYS A 3 9.06 12.92 -5.46
C LYS A 3 10.06 13.75 -4.65
N SER A 4 9.60 14.68 -3.81
CA SER A 4 10.47 15.50 -2.96
C SER A 4 11.07 14.71 -1.80
N ILE A 5 10.28 13.82 -1.18
CA ILE A 5 10.77 12.92 -0.13
C ILE A 5 11.85 11.98 -0.68
N VAL A 6 11.63 11.39 -1.84
CA VAL A 6 12.59 10.47 -2.48
C VAL A 6 13.93 11.19 -2.78
N LYS A 7 13.90 12.46 -3.18
CA LYS A 7 15.14 13.26 -3.36
C LYS A 7 15.94 13.42 -2.06
N ILE A 8 15.28 13.51 -0.91
CA ILE A 8 15.97 13.55 0.39
C ILE A 8 16.55 12.18 0.70
N LEU A 9 15.74 11.11 0.54
CA LEU A 9 16.15 9.74 0.84
C LEU A 9 17.30 9.26 -0.05
N ALA A 10 17.38 9.72 -1.29
CA ALA A 10 18.49 9.41 -2.20
C ALA A 10 19.86 9.82 -1.64
N ARG A 11 19.93 10.80 -0.72
CA ARG A 11 21.18 11.18 -0.04
C ARG A 11 21.69 10.10 0.92
N TYR A 12 20.80 9.25 1.41
CA TYR A 12 21.10 8.16 2.35
C TYR A 12 21.27 6.81 1.66
N GLN A 13 20.58 6.60 0.53
CA GLN A 13 20.48 5.29 -0.13
C GLN A 13 21.29 5.19 -1.43
N GLY A 14 21.83 6.29 -1.95
CA GLY A 14 22.47 6.32 -3.27
C GLY A 14 21.43 6.26 -4.40
N GLU A 15 21.68 5.45 -5.43
CA GLU A 15 20.75 5.31 -6.55
C GLU A 15 19.38 4.85 -6.08
N THR A 16 18.37 5.69 -6.28
CA THR A 16 16.99 5.41 -5.91
C THR A 16 16.10 5.52 -7.13
N LYS A 17 15.32 4.48 -7.39
CA LYS A 17 14.30 4.46 -8.45
C LYS A 17 12.92 4.62 -7.80
N LEU A 18 12.15 5.60 -8.26
CA LEU A 18 10.77 5.78 -7.85
C LEU A 18 9.85 5.28 -8.96
N PHE A 19 9.00 4.32 -8.63
CA PHE A 19 7.91 3.84 -9.48
C PHE A 19 6.61 4.50 -9.01
N ILE A 20 5.95 5.24 -9.87
CA ILE A 20 4.63 5.82 -9.62
C ILE A 20 3.65 5.02 -10.45
N VAL A 21 2.74 4.32 -9.79
CA VAL A 21 1.76 3.45 -10.43
C VAL A 21 0.37 4.03 -10.22
N PRO A 22 -0.41 4.31 -11.28
CA PRO A 22 -1.79 4.78 -11.14
C PRO A 22 -2.65 3.67 -10.54
N PHE A 23 -3.40 4.00 -9.48
CA PHE A 23 -4.21 3.04 -8.75
C PHE A 23 -5.69 3.46 -8.62
N GLY A 24 -6.02 4.69 -8.95
CA GLY A 24 -7.36 5.26 -8.77
C GLY A 24 -8.46 4.51 -9.52
N GLU A 25 -8.20 4.09 -10.76
CA GLU A 25 -9.17 3.33 -11.55
C GLU A 25 -9.43 1.94 -10.96
N ILE A 26 -8.41 1.28 -10.42
CA ILE A 26 -8.58 0.00 -9.70
C ILE A 26 -9.50 0.19 -8.49
N GLN A 27 -9.27 1.22 -7.69
CA GLN A 27 -10.11 1.53 -6.53
C GLN A 27 -11.56 1.80 -6.93
N LYS A 28 -11.76 2.57 -8.00
CA LYS A 28 -13.07 2.86 -8.56
C LYS A 28 -13.78 1.57 -9.01
N LYS A 29 -13.12 0.72 -9.79
CA LYS A 29 -13.66 -0.58 -10.25
C LYS A 29 -14.09 -1.45 -9.06
N ILE A 30 -13.26 -1.56 -8.01
CA ILE A 30 -13.60 -2.31 -6.79
C ILE A 30 -14.78 -1.65 -6.04
N SER A 31 -14.80 -0.32 -5.94
CA SER A 31 -15.85 0.39 -5.22
C SER A 31 -17.22 0.29 -5.88
N MET A 32 -17.24 0.15 -7.20
CA MET A 32 -18.47 0.01 -7.99
C MET A 32 -18.95 -1.44 -8.11
N ASN A 33 -18.11 -2.42 -7.74
CA ASN A 33 -18.52 -3.82 -7.74
C ASN A 33 -19.46 -4.10 -6.55
N LEU A 34 -20.72 -4.40 -6.84
CA LEU A 34 -21.77 -4.65 -5.84
C LEU A 34 -21.64 -6.01 -5.16
N GLU A 35 -20.92 -6.96 -5.76
CA GLU A 35 -20.68 -8.29 -5.20
C GLU A 35 -19.64 -8.24 -4.08
N VAL A 36 -18.77 -7.21 -4.08
CA VAL A 36 -17.70 -7.03 -3.08
C VAL A 36 -18.24 -6.35 -1.84
N PRO A 37 -18.17 -6.99 -0.65
CA PRO A 37 -18.56 -6.36 0.60
C PRO A 37 -17.82 -5.05 0.83
N ALA A 38 -18.56 -3.93 0.98
CA ALA A 38 -17.96 -2.60 1.09
C ALA A 38 -16.92 -2.50 2.22
N LYS A 39 -17.16 -3.17 3.35
CA LYS A 39 -16.26 -3.20 4.50
C LYS A 39 -14.86 -3.76 4.17
N LEU A 40 -14.72 -4.66 3.21
CA LEU A 40 -13.46 -5.31 2.83
C LEU A 40 -12.64 -4.51 1.80
N ARG A 41 -13.19 -3.43 1.22
CA ARG A 41 -12.53 -2.68 0.13
C ARG A 41 -11.12 -2.24 0.49
N VAL A 42 -10.90 -1.71 1.71
CA VAL A 42 -9.57 -1.25 2.12
C VAL A 42 -8.56 -2.39 2.15
N VAL A 43 -8.95 -3.57 2.63
CA VAL A 43 -8.10 -4.76 2.63
C VAL A 43 -7.79 -5.20 1.20
N LEU A 44 -8.78 -5.22 0.31
CA LEU A 44 -8.60 -5.54 -1.11
C LEU A 44 -7.68 -4.53 -1.82
N TYR A 45 -7.83 -3.23 -1.57
CA TYR A 45 -6.92 -2.21 -2.11
C TYR A 45 -5.48 -2.51 -1.71
N ARG A 46 -5.24 -2.81 -0.43
CA ARG A 46 -3.90 -3.13 0.08
C ARG A 46 -3.35 -4.41 -0.55
N ARG A 47 -4.15 -5.45 -0.71
CA ARG A 47 -3.74 -6.70 -1.38
C ARG A 47 -3.29 -6.44 -2.82
N LEU A 48 -4.05 -5.65 -3.59
CA LEU A 48 -3.68 -5.33 -4.97
C LEU A 48 -2.43 -4.43 -5.04
N MET A 49 -2.28 -3.47 -4.11
CA MET A 49 -1.05 -2.67 -4.00
C MET A 49 0.17 -3.56 -3.72
N PHE A 50 0.03 -4.57 -2.85
CA PHE A 50 1.11 -5.51 -2.55
C PHE A 50 1.46 -6.38 -3.75
N ARG A 51 0.47 -6.90 -4.50
CA ARG A 51 0.70 -7.64 -5.76
C ARG A 51 1.43 -6.79 -6.81
N ILE A 52 1.06 -5.52 -6.93
CA ILE A 52 1.75 -4.58 -7.82
C ILE A 52 3.19 -4.36 -7.35
N ALA A 53 3.39 -4.12 -6.05
CA ALA A 53 4.72 -3.91 -5.47
C ALA A 53 5.61 -5.15 -5.65
N GLU A 54 5.08 -6.36 -5.46
CA GLU A 54 5.79 -7.60 -5.67
C GLU A 54 6.23 -7.77 -7.13
N LYS A 55 5.35 -7.50 -8.11
CA LYS A 55 5.73 -7.54 -9.53
C LYS A 55 6.85 -6.56 -9.86
N ILE A 56 6.82 -5.35 -9.30
CA ILE A 56 7.91 -4.37 -9.44
C ILE A 56 9.18 -4.88 -8.76
N ALA A 57 9.07 -5.48 -7.59
CA ALA A 57 10.19 -6.05 -6.86
C ALA A 57 10.88 -7.18 -7.65
N TRP A 58 10.10 -8.09 -8.24
CA TRP A 58 10.62 -9.13 -9.15
C TRP A 58 11.37 -8.52 -10.34
N PHE A 59 10.76 -7.55 -11.01
CA PHE A 59 11.38 -6.82 -12.13
C PHE A 59 12.68 -6.13 -11.71
N SER A 60 12.73 -5.57 -10.50
CA SER A 60 13.89 -4.88 -9.93
C SER A 60 14.90 -5.83 -9.27
N LYS A 61 14.67 -7.16 -9.31
CA LYS A 61 15.48 -8.19 -8.65
C LYS A 61 15.58 -8.02 -7.11
N SER A 62 14.60 -7.35 -6.52
CA SER A 62 14.48 -7.23 -5.06
C SER A 62 14.01 -8.56 -4.44
N LYS A 63 14.30 -8.77 -3.15
CA LYS A 63 14.04 -10.03 -2.44
C LYS A 63 12.98 -9.92 -1.35
N GLY A 64 12.39 -8.76 -1.19
CA GLY A 64 11.34 -8.49 -0.21
C GLY A 64 10.74 -7.12 -0.38
N LEU A 65 9.66 -6.90 0.31
CA LEU A 65 8.94 -5.63 0.38
C LEU A 65 9.20 -4.97 1.73
N VAL A 66 9.25 -3.65 1.76
CA VAL A 66 9.32 -2.87 3.00
C VAL A 66 8.16 -1.90 3.02
N THR A 67 7.43 -1.82 4.12
CA THR A 67 6.31 -0.89 4.28
C THR A 67 6.49 -0.02 5.52
N GLY A 68 5.91 1.18 5.51
CA GLY A 68 5.87 2.09 6.65
C GLY A 68 4.67 1.85 7.57
N GLU A 69 4.10 0.64 7.59
CA GLU A 69 2.96 0.30 8.44
C GLU A 69 3.38 0.20 9.91
N SER A 70 2.53 0.71 10.80
CA SER A 70 2.64 0.55 12.26
C SER A 70 1.34 -0.04 12.80
N PHE A 71 1.42 -0.89 13.84
CA PHE A 71 0.24 -1.58 14.36
C PHE A 71 -0.82 -0.61 14.91
N GLY A 72 -2.08 -0.87 14.55
CA GLY A 72 -3.25 -0.19 15.14
C GLY A 72 -3.45 1.27 14.73
N GLN A 73 -2.66 1.83 13.82
CA GLN A 73 -2.81 3.23 13.40
C GLN A 73 -4.05 3.47 12.54
N VAL A 74 -4.41 2.53 11.67
CA VAL A 74 -5.60 2.59 10.82
C VAL A 74 -6.19 1.19 10.64
N ALA A 75 -7.42 1.11 10.13
CA ALA A 75 -8.16 -0.14 9.98
C ALA A 75 -7.37 -1.25 9.24
N SER A 76 -6.60 -0.92 8.22
CA SER A 76 -5.78 -1.90 7.49
C SER A 76 -4.56 -2.42 8.27
N GLN A 77 -4.20 -1.79 9.37
CA GLN A 77 -2.98 -2.09 10.15
C GLN A 77 -3.28 -2.86 11.44
N THR A 78 -4.41 -3.54 11.53
CA THR A 78 -4.67 -4.55 12.56
C THR A 78 -3.98 -5.87 12.20
N LEU A 79 -3.63 -6.69 13.18
CA LEU A 79 -2.95 -7.97 12.94
C LEU A 79 -3.72 -8.88 11.98
N ASN A 80 -5.05 -9.00 12.15
CA ASN A 80 -5.88 -9.83 11.29
C ASN A 80 -5.88 -9.33 9.83
N ASN A 81 -5.98 -8.00 9.64
CA ASN A 81 -5.95 -7.42 8.31
C ASN A 81 -4.56 -7.53 7.67
N MET A 82 -3.48 -7.36 8.44
CA MET A 82 -2.12 -7.58 7.94
C MET A 82 -1.90 -9.02 7.48
N VAL A 83 -2.36 -10.01 8.24
CA VAL A 83 -2.30 -11.43 7.82
C VAL A 83 -3.04 -11.64 6.49
N ALA A 84 -4.25 -11.07 6.37
CA ALA A 84 -5.03 -11.19 5.14
C ALA A 84 -4.38 -10.43 3.96
N ILE A 85 -3.66 -9.32 4.22
CA ILE A 85 -2.94 -8.56 3.20
C ILE A 85 -1.68 -9.29 2.77
N ASP A 86 -0.88 -9.79 3.71
CA ASP A 86 0.39 -10.48 3.44
C ASP A 86 0.20 -11.76 2.64
N ASN A 87 -0.90 -12.46 2.86
CA ASN A 87 -1.27 -13.65 2.08
C ASN A 87 -1.41 -13.36 0.56
N ALA A 88 -1.49 -12.11 0.15
CA ALA A 88 -1.57 -11.75 -1.27
C ALA A 88 -0.23 -11.87 -2.03
N VAL A 89 0.90 -12.01 -1.34
CA VAL A 89 2.25 -12.01 -1.91
C VAL A 89 3.09 -13.13 -1.31
N ASP A 90 4.06 -13.59 -2.08
CA ASP A 90 5.01 -14.64 -1.65
C ASP A 90 6.31 -14.06 -1.08
N MET A 91 6.60 -12.79 -1.39
CA MET A 91 7.79 -12.11 -0.87
C MET A 91 7.64 -11.77 0.62
N PRO A 92 8.73 -11.86 1.41
CA PRO A 92 8.72 -11.37 2.79
C PRO A 92 8.42 -9.87 2.84
N VAL A 93 7.57 -9.48 3.79
CA VAL A 93 7.18 -8.08 4.03
C VAL A 93 7.77 -7.61 5.35
N PHE A 94 8.67 -6.64 5.28
CA PHE A 94 9.33 -6.05 6.43
C PHE A 94 8.62 -4.77 6.87
N ARG A 95 8.42 -4.62 8.18
CA ARG A 95 7.73 -3.49 8.81
C ARG A 95 8.58 -2.88 9.91
N PRO A 96 9.61 -2.11 9.58
CA PRO A 96 10.54 -1.56 10.57
C PRO A 96 9.86 -0.67 11.61
N LEU A 97 8.70 -0.08 11.29
CA LEU A 97 7.97 0.83 12.18
C LEU A 97 6.88 0.14 13.01
N ALA A 98 6.69 -1.18 12.87
CA ALA A 98 5.54 -1.89 13.44
C ALA A 98 5.37 -1.74 14.97
N GLY A 99 6.49 -1.69 15.70
CA GLY A 99 6.48 -1.54 17.16
C GLY A 99 6.83 -0.14 17.67
N MET A 100 6.92 0.86 16.79
CA MET A 100 7.29 2.22 17.14
C MET A 100 6.07 3.08 17.47
N ASP A 101 6.19 3.95 18.47
CA ASP A 101 5.20 4.97 18.75
C ASP A 101 5.21 6.06 17.67
N LYS A 102 4.04 6.67 17.44
CA LYS A 102 3.90 7.73 16.45
C LYS A 102 4.85 8.91 16.71
N ALA A 103 5.12 9.21 17.99
CA ALA A 103 6.06 10.29 18.36
C ALA A 103 7.48 9.99 17.92
N ASP A 104 7.92 8.74 18.07
CA ASP A 104 9.26 8.30 17.64
C ASP A 104 9.40 8.35 16.12
N ILE A 105 8.39 7.86 15.38
CA ILE A 105 8.36 7.93 13.91
C ILE A 105 8.42 9.38 13.42
N ILE A 106 7.70 10.31 14.07
CA ILE A 106 7.75 11.73 13.74
C ILE A 106 9.15 12.30 14.03
N ASN A 107 9.75 11.93 15.16
CA ASN A 107 11.10 12.37 15.49
C ASN A 107 12.12 11.88 14.47
N ASP A 108 12.10 10.61 14.08
CA ASP A 108 12.95 10.06 13.04
C ASP A 108 12.75 10.78 11.71
N SER A 109 11.51 11.09 11.34
CA SER A 109 11.22 11.84 10.11
C SER A 109 11.81 13.25 10.12
N ARG A 110 11.95 13.89 11.29
CA ARG A 110 12.64 15.18 11.46
C ARG A 110 14.14 15.02 11.31
N VAL A 111 14.71 13.98 11.92
CA VAL A 111 16.17 13.71 11.83
C VAL A 111 16.59 13.48 10.39
N ILE A 112 15.82 12.73 9.60
CA ILE A 112 16.13 12.50 8.19
C ILE A 112 15.70 13.65 7.26
N GLY A 113 14.97 14.65 7.78
CA GLY A 113 14.57 15.86 7.05
C GLY A 113 13.35 15.69 6.13
N THR A 114 12.52 14.69 6.37
CA THR A 114 11.31 14.45 5.55
C THR A 114 10.03 14.96 6.18
N HIS A 115 10.05 15.29 7.48
CA HIS A 115 8.88 15.67 8.26
C HIS A 115 8.06 16.79 7.64
N ASP A 116 8.66 17.92 7.32
CA ASP A 116 7.95 19.13 6.87
C ASP A 116 7.22 18.90 5.54
N ILE A 117 7.81 18.08 4.67
CA ILE A 117 7.17 17.68 3.40
C ILE A 117 6.04 16.69 3.65
N SER A 118 6.24 15.73 4.56
CA SER A 118 5.24 14.71 4.88
C SER A 118 4.02 15.29 5.58
N ALA A 119 4.20 16.38 6.36
CA ALA A 119 3.13 17.05 7.10
C ALA A 119 2.23 17.95 6.23
N LEU A 120 2.60 18.20 4.98
CA LEU A 120 1.76 18.96 4.06
C LEU A 120 0.43 18.24 3.79
N PRO A 121 -0.69 18.96 3.70
CA PRO A 121 -1.98 18.36 3.36
C PRO A 121 -1.91 17.56 2.06
N CYS A 122 -2.37 16.33 2.10
CA CYS A 122 -2.43 15.44 0.95
C CYS A 122 -3.59 14.46 1.11
N THR A 123 -4.24 14.12 0.00
CA THR A 123 -5.26 13.06 0.01
C THR A 123 -4.56 11.71 0.04
N ASP A 124 -4.86 10.91 1.06
CA ASP A 124 -4.35 9.55 1.15
C ASP A 124 -5.01 8.67 0.07
N THR A 125 -4.20 7.91 -0.64
CA THR A 125 -4.67 6.98 -1.67
C THR A 125 -5.70 6.00 -1.12
N CYS A 126 -5.50 5.48 0.11
CA CYS A 126 -6.42 4.54 0.72
C CYS A 126 -7.77 5.14 1.12
N SER A 127 -7.86 6.47 1.28
CA SER A 127 -9.11 7.16 1.63
C SER A 127 -10.05 7.38 0.45
N LEU A 128 -9.56 7.25 -0.77
CA LEU A 128 -10.39 7.34 -1.97
C LEU A 128 -11.35 6.14 -2.00
N PHE A 129 -12.65 6.40 -2.09
CA PHE A 129 -13.71 5.38 -2.04
C PHE A 129 -13.72 4.53 -0.73
N MET A 130 -13.28 5.12 0.39
CA MET A 130 -13.31 4.44 1.69
C MET A 130 -14.76 4.13 2.13
N PRO A 131 -15.04 2.92 2.63
CA PRO A 131 -16.34 2.61 3.20
C PRO A 131 -16.56 3.35 4.54
N LYS A 132 -17.83 3.56 4.92
CA LYS A 132 -18.19 4.21 6.20
C LYS A 132 -17.65 3.45 7.40
N SER A 133 -17.59 2.12 7.31
CA SER A 133 -17.10 1.22 8.37
C SER A 133 -16.16 0.19 7.75
N PRO A 134 -14.86 0.47 7.65
CA PRO A 134 -13.88 -0.48 7.16
C PRO A 134 -13.73 -1.65 8.15
N GLU A 135 -13.50 -2.85 7.63
CA GLU A 135 -13.25 -4.03 8.45
C GLU A 135 -11.92 -3.92 9.20
N VAL A 136 -11.95 -4.22 10.49
CA VAL A 136 -10.76 -4.20 11.36
C VAL A 136 -10.31 -5.60 11.80
N SER A 137 -11.09 -6.63 11.48
CA SER A 137 -10.80 -8.03 11.83
C SER A 137 -11.20 -8.95 10.68
N ALA A 138 -10.64 -8.70 9.50
CA ALA A 138 -10.96 -9.47 8.30
C ALA A 138 -10.49 -10.93 8.46
N LYS A 139 -11.37 -11.86 8.11
CA LYS A 139 -11.01 -13.27 7.99
C LYS A 139 -10.45 -13.52 6.61
N LEU A 140 -9.30 -14.17 6.53
CA LEU A 140 -8.62 -14.47 5.26
C LEU A 140 -9.58 -15.07 4.23
N ARG A 141 -10.37 -16.08 4.61
CA ARG A 141 -11.34 -16.74 3.73
C ARG A 141 -12.35 -15.74 3.13
N GLU A 142 -12.91 -14.84 3.94
CA GLU A 142 -13.87 -13.82 3.47
C GLU A 142 -13.23 -12.85 2.46
N VAL A 143 -11.94 -12.52 2.68
CA VAL A 143 -11.16 -11.66 1.79
C VAL A 143 -10.86 -12.35 0.47
N GLU A 144 -10.48 -13.62 0.50
CA GLU A 144 -10.22 -14.43 -0.71
C GLU A 144 -11.50 -14.63 -1.52
N GLU A 145 -12.63 -14.94 -0.87
CA GLU A 145 -13.92 -15.03 -1.52
C GLU A 145 -14.32 -13.70 -2.20
N ALA A 146 -14.10 -12.57 -1.53
CA ALA A 146 -14.37 -11.25 -2.10
C ALA A 146 -13.40 -10.90 -3.25
N GLU A 147 -12.15 -11.33 -3.17
CA GLU A 147 -11.14 -11.13 -4.22
C GLU A 147 -11.50 -11.93 -5.49
N MET A 148 -12.06 -13.14 -5.35
CA MET A 148 -12.53 -13.94 -6.49
C MET A 148 -13.66 -13.27 -7.29
N MET A 149 -14.41 -12.34 -6.70
CA MET A 149 -15.42 -11.53 -7.40
C MET A 149 -14.78 -10.47 -8.33
N LEU A 150 -13.47 -10.23 -8.21
CA LEU A 150 -12.71 -9.30 -9.05
C LEU A 150 -12.13 -10.03 -10.28
N LYS A 151 -13.01 -10.49 -11.19
CA LYS A 151 -12.65 -11.36 -12.33
C LYS A 151 -11.52 -10.82 -13.22
N ASP A 152 -11.46 -9.49 -13.41
CA ASP A 152 -10.49 -8.82 -14.27
C ASP A 152 -9.28 -8.25 -13.50
N MET A 153 -9.11 -8.61 -12.24
CA MET A 153 -8.08 -8.08 -11.34
C MET A 153 -6.68 -8.13 -11.97
N GLN A 154 -6.34 -9.23 -12.63
CA GLN A 154 -5.01 -9.40 -13.22
C GLN A 154 -4.80 -8.44 -14.41
N SER A 155 -5.82 -8.17 -15.21
CA SER A 155 -5.78 -7.16 -16.29
C SER A 155 -5.55 -5.77 -15.70
N TRP A 156 -6.30 -5.39 -14.67
CA TRP A 156 -6.14 -4.08 -14.03
C TRP A 156 -4.74 -3.84 -13.47
N ILE A 157 -4.15 -4.87 -12.85
CA ILE A 157 -2.77 -4.82 -12.36
C ILE A 157 -1.78 -4.60 -13.51
N ASN A 158 -1.96 -5.34 -14.62
CA ASN A 158 -1.07 -5.23 -15.76
C ASN A 158 -1.19 -3.85 -16.43
N GLU A 159 -2.41 -3.36 -16.67
CA GLU A 159 -2.69 -2.02 -17.19
C GLU A 159 -1.99 -0.93 -16.34
N SER A 160 -2.18 -0.96 -15.02
CA SER A 160 -1.51 -0.01 -14.12
C SER A 160 0.03 -0.10 -14.17
N LEU A 161 0.58 -1.30 -14.36
CA LEU A 161 2.02 -1.48 -14.49
C LEU A 161 2.56 -1.00 -15.85
N GLU A 162 1.77 -1.05 -16.90
CA GLU A 162 2.13 -0.47 -18.20
C GLU A 162 2.16 1.07 -18.14
N GLU A 163 1.23 1.66 -17.43
CA GLU A 163 1.11 3.13 -17.24
C GLU A 163 2.06 3.72 -16.20
N LYS A 164 2.91 2.89 -15.55
CA LYS A 164 3.81 3.39 -14.50
C LYS A 164 4.81 4.41 -15.00
N GLU A 165 5.02 5.46 -14.21
CA GLU A 165 6.13 6.40 -14.37
C GLU A 165 7.36 5.90 -13.60
N ILE A 166 8.54 5.96 -14.21
CA ILE A 166 9.81 5.66 -13.53
C ILE A 166 10.63 6.94 -13.46
N VAL A 167 10.90 7.40 -12.24
CA VAL A 167 11.75 8.55 -11.95
C VAL A 167 13.07 8.05 -11.37
N LYS A 168 14.19 8.50 -11.98
CA LYS A 168 15.56 8.19 -11.55
C LYS A 168 16.17 9.37 -10.80
#